data_c9c245eb761638ad2d3163b4e5e5aad1
#
_entry.id   c9c245eb761638ad2d3163b4e5e5aad1
#
_cell.length_a   1.000
_cell.length_b   1.000
_cell.length_c   1.000
_cell.angle_alpha   90.00
_cell.angle_beta   90.00
_cell.angle_gamma   90.00
#
_symmetry.space_group_name_H-M   'P 1'
#
loop_
_entity.id
_entity.type
_entity.pdbx_description
1 polymer ?
#
loop_
_entity_poly.entity_id
_entity_poly.type
_entity_poly.pdbx_seq_one_letter_code
_entity_poly.pdbx_strand_id
1 'polypeptide(L)'
;MQKTHIMNEQTVTISDIEKIFNSDNQELVLQSLELIRDVGNEQIFEFLVQQLLTQKNHEIQQAIVSCLVDVKNPRCAKILCSYIENPAYSAQKSLLFSIAWQSALDFSSLSSCAVASICSGDFTTAFEAHTLLEHIADTISTEEKQEYTRQLKKALLQCTDFQKEMLLNESVALLEEIDNEALLEEME
;
A
#
# COMPACT_ATOMS: atom_id res chain seq x y z
N MET A 1 15.37 -6.56 -39.97
CA MET A 1 15.68 -7.62 -39.01
C MET A 1 16.51 -7.01 -37.88
N GLN A 2 15.86 -6.43 -36.88
CA GLN A 2 16.54 -5.98 -35.65
C GLN A 2 16.59 -7.16 -34.70
N LYS A 3 17.80 -7.53 -34.29
CA LYS A 3 18.03 -8.60 -33.30
C LYS A 3 17.41 -8.19 -31.98
N THR A 4 16.38 -8.89 -31.56
CA THR A 4 15.87 -8.90 -30.20
C THR A 4 17.02 -9.32 -29.30
N HIS A 5 17.55 -8.37 -28.53
CA HIS A 5 18.60 -8.63 -27.55
C HIS A 5 17.94 -9.38 -26.41
N ILE A 6 18.06 -10.72 -26.42
CA ILE A 6 17.61 -11.57 -25.28
C ILE A 6 18.45 -11.15 -24.10
N MET A 7 17.85 -10.46 -23.15
CA MET A 7 18.45 -10.14 -21.86
C MET A 7 18.68 -11.48 -21.13
N ASN A 8 19.93 -11.86 -21.03
CA ASN A 8 20.38 -13.00 -20.24
C ASN A 8 20.20 -12.64 -18.76
N GLU A 9 20.03 -13.62 -17.86
CA GLU A 9 19.87 -13.52 -16.39
C GLU A 9 21.00 -12.76 -15.63
N GLN A 10 21.81 -11.98 -16.32
CA GLN A 10 22.86 -11.14 -15.76
C GLN A 10 22.24 -9.82 -15.29
N THR A 11 22.14 -9.65 -13.98
CA THR A 11 21.91 -8.42 -13.20
C THR A 11 21.37 -7.25 -14.01
N VAL A 12 20.04 -7.19 -14.13
CA VAL A 12 19.34 -6.01 -14.68
C VAL A 12 19.66 -4.82 -13.79
N THR A 13 20.30 -3.78 -14.33
CA THR A 13 20.62 -2.58 -13.57
C THR A 13 19.46 -1.59 -13.62
N ILE A 14 19.34 -0.73 -12.59
CA ILE A 14 18.34 0.34 -12.60
C ILE A 14 18.45 1.22 -13.84
N SER A 15 19.66 1.52 -14.31
CA SER A 15 19.90 2.32 -15.53
C SER A 15 19.33 1.68 -16.80
N ASP A 16 19.28 0.35 -16.88
CA ASP A 16 18.70 -0.34 -18.02
C ASP A 16 17.17 -0.26 -17.97
N ILE A 17 16.59 -0.37 -16.78
CA ILE A 17 15.13 -0.22 -16.56
C ILE A 17 14.70 1.22 -16.88
N GLU A 18 15.42 2.23 -16.40
CA GLU A 18 15.15 3.63 -16.70
C GLU A 18 15.14 3.92 -18.21
N LYS A 19 16.10 3.37 -18.96
CA LYS A 19 16.14 3.52 -20.42
C LYS A 19 14.93 2.88 -21.09
N ILE A 20 14.47 1.73 -20.60
CA ILE A 20 13.31 1.02 -21.11
C ILE A 20 12.03 1.84 -20.84
N PHE A 21 11.84 2.33 -19.63
CA PHE A 21 10.69 3.15 -19.25
C PHE A 21 10.64 4.50 -19.98
N ASN A 22 11.80 5.06 -20.34
CA ASN A 22 11.91 6.26 -21.14
C ASN A 22 11.75 6.01 -22.66
N SER A 23 11.62 4.75 -23.07
CA SER A 23 11.29 4.41 -24.46
C SER A 23 9.79 4.44 -24.65
N ASP A 24 9.32 4.88 -25.84
CA ASP A 24 7.90 4.86 -26.21
C ASP A 24 7.40 3.42 -26.52
N ASN A 25 8.14 2.39 -26.14
CA ASN A 25 7.82 0.99 -26.43
C ASN A 25 7.14 0.32 -25.24
N GLN A 26 5.81 0.35 -25.22
CA GLN A 26 4.99 -0.26 -24.15
C GLN A 26 5.26 -1.75 -23.98
N GLU A 27 5.40 -2.51 -25.06
CA GLU A 27 5.65 -3.96 -24.99
C GLU A 27 7.00 -4.26 -24.30
N LEU A 28 8.02 -3.47 -24.58
CA LEU A 28 9.33 -3.61 -23.94
C LEU A 28 9.27 -3.27 -22.46
N VAL A 29 8.48 -2.27 -22.05
CA VAL A 29 8.24 -1.93 -20.63
C VAL A 29 7.57 -3.11 -19.92
N LEU A 30 6.50 -3.68 -20.48
CA LEU A 30 5.79 -4.82 -19.87
C LEU A 30 6.69 -6.05 -19.77
N GLN A 31 7.47 -6.37 -20.80
CA GLN A 31 8.43 -7.47 -20.76
C GLN A 31 9.52 -7.24 -19.69
N SER A 32 9.98 -6.00 -19.50
CA SER A 32 10.97 -5.68 -18.47
C SER A 32 10.41 -5.84 -17.07
N LEU A 33 9.13 -5.49 -16.83
CA LEU A 33 8.45 -5.68 -15.55
C LEU A 33 8.37 -7.15 -15.17
N GLU A 34 8.07 -8.05 -16.12
CA GLU A 34 8.10 -9.50 -15.87
C GLU A 34 9.49 -10.01 -15.45
N LEU A 35 10.55 -9.47 -16.03
CA LEU A 35 11.92 -9.88 -15.71
C LEU A 35 12.41 -9.39 -14.34
N ILE A 36 11.89 -8.25 -13.84
CA ILE A 36 12.33 -7.67 -12.56
C ILE A 36 11.43 -8.05 -11.39
N ARG A 37 10.34 -8.76 -11.62
CA ARG A 37 9.36 -9.16 -10.59
C ARG A 37 10.01 -9.85 -9.39
N ASP A 38 11.00 -10.71 -9.62
CA ASP A 38 11.67 -11.49 -8.58
C ASP A 38 12.93 -10.82 -8.01
N VAL A 39 13.33 -9.66 -8.53
CA VAL A 39 14.64 -9.05 -8.18
C VAL A 39 14.67 -8.47 -6.77
N GLY A 40 13.53 -8.05 -6.20
CA GLY A 40 13.41 -7.60 -4.80
C GLY A 40 14.38 -6.47 -4.37
N ASN A 41 14.90 -5.69 -5.31
CA ASN A 41 15.88 -4.65 -5.09
C ASN A 41 15.19 -3.35 -4.66
N GLU A 42 15.63 -2.75 -3.55
CA GLU A 42 15.08 -1.51 -2.99
C GLU A 42 15.09 -0.34 -4.00
N GLN A 43 16.16 -0.19 -4.78
CA GLN A 43 16.26 0.87 -5.78
C GLN A 43 15.26 0.69 -6.92
N ILE A 44 15.07 -0.55 -7.38
CA ILE A 44 14.06 -0.87 -8.41
C ILE A 44 12.66 -0.66 -7.83
N PHE A 45 12.41 -1.08 -6.59
CA PHE A 45 11.13 -0.88 -5.92
C PHE A 45 10.78 0.61 -5.84
N GLU A 46 11.69 1.44 -5.36
CA GLU A 46 11.49 2.88 -5.27
C GLU A 46 11.24 3.51 -6.65
N PHE A 47 12.01 3.12 -7.66
CA PHE A 47 11.80 3.56 -9.03
C PHE A 47 10.40 3.19 -9.55
N LEU A 48 9.93 1.96 -9.29
CA LEU A 48 8.60 1.52 -9.70
C LEU A 48 7.50 2.31 -8.99
N VAL A 49 7.65 2.62 -7.69
CA VAL A 49 6.70 3.50 -6.99
C VAL A 49 6.65 4.88 -7.65
N GLN A 50 7.80 5.48 -7.98
CA GLN A 50 7.86 6.78 -8.66
C GLN A 50 7.21 6.73 -10.05
N GLN A 51 7.46 5.68 -10.81
CA GLN A 51 6.83 5.47 -12.12
C GLN A 51 5.32 5.32 -12.00
N LEU A 52 4.84 4.54 -11.04
CA LEU A 52 3.41 4.34 -10.79
C LEU A 52 2.67 5.66 -10.56
N LEU A 53 3.26 6.57 -9.77
CA LEU A 53 2.65 7.85 -9.41
C LEU A 53 2.50 8.82 -10.60
N THR A 54 3.26 8.62 -11.68
CA THR A 54 3.27 9.48 -12.87
C THR A 54 2.73 8.79 -14.13
N GLN A 55 2.60 7.45 -14.10
CA GLN A 55 2.18 6.65 -15.25
C GLN A 55 0.73 6.92 -15.63
N LYS A 56 0.46 7.09 -16.95
CA LYS A 56 -0.87 7.32 -17.50
C LYS A 56 -1.44 6.08 -18.20
N ASN A 57 -0.58 5.15 -18.61
CA ASN A 57 -1.02 3.92 -19.24
C ASN A 57 -1.48 2.92 -18.18
N HIS A 58 -2.77 2.57 -18.21
CA HIS A 58 -3.40 1.70 -17.21
C HIS A 58 -2.80 0.28 -17.19
N GLU A 59 -2.43 -0.27 -18.33
CA GLU A 59 -1.82 -1.61 -18.42
C GLU A 59 -0.45 -1.65 -17.74
N ILE A 60 0.37 -0.61 -17.99
CA ILE A 60 1.67 -0.46 -17.30
C ILE A 60 1.47 -0.22 -15.80
N GLN A 61 0.47 0.60 -15.41
CA GLN A 61 0.15 0.80 -13.98
C GLN A 61 -0.18 -0.52 -13.28
N GLN A 62 -1.06 -1.34 -13.86
CA GLN A 62 -1.43 -2.64 -13.32
C GLN A 62 -0.22 -3.58 -13.20
N ALA A 63 0.63 -3.62 -14.22
CA ALA A 63 1.84 -4.43 -14.19
C ALA A 63 2.83 -3.96 -13.11
N ILE A 64 3.00 -2.64 -12.91
CA ILE A 64 3.81 -2.08 -11.82
C ILE A 64 3.22 -2.46 -10.46
N VAL A 65 1.91 -2.31 -10.25
CA VAL A 65 1.23 -2.70 -9.00
C VAL A 65 1.49 -4.17 -8.69
N SER A 66 1.30 -5.05 -9.69
CA SER A 66 1.59 -6.49 -9.51
C SER A 66 3.03 -6.74 -9.08
N CYS A 67 4.02 -6.06 -9.70
CA CYS A 67 5.42 -6.19 -9.29
C CYS A 67 5.65 -5.72 -7.84
N LEU A 68 5.05 -4.59 -7.43
CA LEU A 68 5.23 -4.03 -6.09
C LEU A 68 4.61 -4.93 -5.00
N VAL A 69 3.45 -5.54 -5.29
CA VAL A 69 2.75 -6.47 -4.38
C VAL A 69 3.54 -7.76 -4.18
N ASP A 70 4.17 -8.28 -5.23
CA ASP A 70 4.90 -9.55 -5.21
C ASP A 70 6.27 -9.47 -4.50
N VAL A 71 6.78 -8.26 -4.20
CA VAL A 71 8.09 -8.08 -3.53
C VAL A 71 8.07 -8.68 -2.13
N LYS A 72 9.17 -9.40 -1.80
CA LYS A 72 9.34 -10.07 -0.49
C LYS A 72 10.46 -9.45 0.37
N ASN A 73 11.15 -8.43 -0.12
CA ASN A 73 12.19 -7.75 0.64
C ASN A 73 11.56 -6.82 1.69
N PRO A 74 11.72 -7.09 3.00
CA PRO A 74 11.06 -6.32 4.05
C PRO A 74 11.49 -4.84 4.10
N ARG A 75 12.64 -4.49 3.53
CA ARG A 75 13.09 -3.09 3.46
C ARG A 75 12.23 -2.24 2.51
N CYS A 76 11.57 -2.88 1.54
CA CYS A 76 10.66 -2.19 0.63
C CYS A 76 9.41 -1.66 1.33
N ALA A 77 8.99 -2.27 2.44
CA ALA A 77 7.88 -1.76 3.25
C ALA A 77 8.14 -0.33 3.73
N LYS A 78 9.34 -0.04 4.25
CA LYS A 78 9.72 1.30 4.71
C LYS A 78 9.70 2.35 3.59
N ILE A 79 10.06 1.95 2.38
CA ILE A 79 9.99 2.82 1.20
C ILE A 79 8.52 3.18 0.94
N LEU A 80 7.63 2.19 0.83
CA LEU A 80 6.22 2.43 0.57
C LEU A 80 5.57 3.26 1.69
N CYS A 81 5.88 2.98 2.97
CA CYS A 81 5.42 3.78 4.11
C CYS A 81 5.78 5.26 3.93
N SER A 82 7.02 5.57 3.52
CA SER A 82 7.45 6.96 3.33
C SER A 82 6.65 7.70 2.26
N TYR A 83 6.16 7.01 1.23
CA TYR A 83 5.28 7.58 0.21
C TYR A 83 3.85 7.77 0.73
N ILE A 84 3.31 6.79 1.48
CA ILE A 84 1.95 6.86 2.06
C ILE A 84 1.85 8.01 3.06
N GLU A 85 2.87 8.22 3.86
CA GLU A 85 2.92 9.27 4.89
C GLU A 85 3.21 10.67 4.32
N ASN A 86 3.75 10.75 3.10
CA ASN A 86 4.11 12.02 2.49
C ASN A 86 2.89 12.77 1.94
N PRO A 87 2.57 13.97 2.43
CA PRO A 87 1.42 14.76 1.97
C PRO A 87 1.44 15.10 0.47
N ALA A 88 2.63 15.10 -0.16
CA ALA A 88 2.77 15.36 -1.60
C ALA A 88 2.03 14.33 -2.46
N TYR A 89 1.81 13.12 -1.94
CA TYR A 89 1.15 12.01 -2.63
C TYR A 89 -0.26 11.73 -2.11
N SER A 90 -0.89 12.69 -1.47
CA SER A 90 -2.24 12.54 -0.90
C SER A 90 -3.28 12.10 -1.94
N ALA A 91 -3.18 12.55 -3.18
CA ALA A 91 -4.10 12.17 -4.27
C ALA A 91 -3.93 10.70 -4.73
N GLN A 92 -2.80 10.08 -4.46
CA GLN A 92 -2.49 8.69 -4.81
C GLN A 92 -2.55 7.75 -3.60
N LYS A 93 -2.95 8.25 -2.44
CA LYS A 93 -2.88 7.54 -1.17
C LYS A 93 -3.70 6.26 -1.16
N SER A 94 -4.88 6.25 -1.79
CA SER A 94 -5.70 5.05 -1.96
C SER A 94 -4.95 3.94 -2.71
N LEU A 95 -4.32 4.28 -3.83
CA LEU A 95 -3.52 3.32 -4.60
C LEU A 95 -2.34 2.77 -3.80
N LEU A 96 -1.66 3.62 -3.02
CA LEU A 96 -0.53 3.18 -2.20
C LEU A 96 -0.98 2.27 -1.04
N PHE A 97 -2.11 2.55 -0.40
CA PHE A 97 -2.73 1.66 0.59
C PHE A 97 -3.14 0.33 -0.02
N SER A 98 -3.69 0.33 -1.25
CA SER A 98 -4.06 -0.92 -1.92
C SER A 98 -2.86 -1.83 -2.19
N ILE A 99 -1.69 -1.29 -2.47
CA ILE A 99 -0.46 -2.05 -2.59
C ILE A 99 -0.03 -2.60 -1.22
N ALA A 100 -0.13 -1.80 -0.16
CA ALA A 100 0.29 -2.21 1.18
C ALA A 100 -0.50 -3.43 1.68
N TRP A 101 -1.84 -3.40 1.63
CA TRP A 101 -2.65 -4.50 2.15
C TRP A 101 -2.63 -5.76 1.25
N GLN A 102 -2.35 -5.62 -0.05
CA GLN A 102 -2.18 -6.77 -0.96
C GLN A 102 -0.80 -7.43 -0.83
N SER A 103 0.18 -6.72 -0.29
CA SER A 103 1.55 -7.22 -0.14
C SER A 103 1.68 -8.11 1.10
N ALA A 104 2.61 -9.07 1.05
CA ALA A 104 2.98 -9.90 2.21
C ALA A 104 3.99 -9.22 3.15
N LEU A 105 4.31 -7.94 2.95
CA LEU A 105 5.23 -7.19 3.80
C LEU A 105 4.53 -6.66 5.06
N ASP A 106 5.30 -6.40 6.10
CA ASP A 106 4.81 -5.81 7.35
C ASP A 106 4.62 -4.29 7.23
N PHE A 107 3.38 -3.85 7.40
CA PHE A 107 2.97 -2.45 7.40
C PHE A 107 2.34 -1.99 8.73
N SER A 108 2.60 -2.70 9.83
CA SER A 108 2.10 -2.38 11.16
C SER A 108 2.38 -0.93 11.59
N SER A 109 3.51 -0.37 11.15
CA SER A 109 3.88 1.04 11.39
C SER A 109 2.92 2.06 10.77
N LEU A 110 2.04 1.65 9.85
CA LEU A 110 1.04 2.53 9.23
C LEU A 110 -0.28 2.63 9.99
N SER A 111 -0.45 1.96 11.13
CA SER A 111 -1.71 1.94 11.89
C SER A 111 -2.29 3.35 12.14
N SER A 112 -1.48 4.25 12.66
CA SER A 112 -1.88 5.66 12.90
C SER A 112 -2.23 6.39 11.60
N CYS A 113 -1.45 6.19 10.53
CA CYS A 113 -1.72 6.81 9.23
C CYS A 113 -3.00 6.27 8.59
N ALA A 114 -3.28 4.97 8.74
CA ALA A 114 -4.51 4.34 8.27
C ALA A 114 -5.73 4.93 8.99
N VAL A 115 -5.72 4.97 10.31
CA VAL A 115 -6.81 5.57 11.12
C VAL A 115 -7.04 7.03 10.77
N ALA A 116 -5.99 7.83 10.65
CA ALA A 116 -6.12 9.22 10.22
C ALA A 116 -6.74 9.35 8.81
N SER A 117 -6.42 8.43 7.91
CA SER A 117 -6.95 8.41 6.55
C SER A 117 -8.41 7.92 6.51
N ILE A 118 -8.79 6.98 7.37
CA ILE A 118 -10.20 6.58 7.57
C ILE A 118 -11.01 7.78 8.08
N CYS A 119 -10.50 8.54 9.03
CA CYS A 119 -11.21 9.70 9.59
C CYS A 119 -11.38 10.84 8.58
N SER A 120 -10.34 11.21 7.84
CA SER A 120 -10.27 12.46 7.08
C SER A 120 -10.21 12.31 5.56
N GLY A 121 -9.86 11.13 5.02
CA GLY A 121 -9.77 10.87 3.59
C GLY A 121 -11.13 10.88 2.87
N ASP A 122 -11.12 10.90 1.55
CA ASP A 122 -12.29 10.54 0.76
C ASP A 122 -12.67 9.06 0.98
N PHE A 123 -13.85 8.66 0.49
CA PHE A 123 -14.34 7.29 0.70
C PHE A 123 -13.35 6.22 0.20
N THR A 124 -12.78 6.40 -1.01
CA THR A 124 -11.87 5.42 -1.59
C THR A 124 -10.59 5.29 -0.76
N THR A 125 -10.01 6.41 -0.35
CA THR A 125 -8.82 6.41 0.51
C THR A 125 -9.12 5.80 1.88
N ALA A 126 -10.28 6.11 2.46
CA ALA A 126 -10.71 5.56 3.75
C ALA A 126 -10.95 4.05 3.66
N PHE A 127 -11.55 3.56 2.57
CA PHE A 127 -11.80 2.14 2.33
C PHE A 127 -10.49 1.33 2.23
N GLU A 128 -9.55 1.78 1.43
CA GLU A 128 -8.25 1.10 1.30
C GLU A 128 -7.43 1.14 2.60
N ALA A 129 -7.53 2.24 3.35
CA ALA A 129 -6.91 2.36 4.66
C ALA A 129 -7.55 1.44 5.71
N HIS A 130 -8.88 1.26 5.66
CA HIS A 130 -9.62 0.30 6.50
C HIS A 130 -9.18 -1.13 6.20
N THR A 131 -9.11 -1.50 4.91
CA THR A 131 -8.63 -2.84 4.51
C THR A 131 -7.20 -3.10 5.02
N LEU A 132 -6.31 -2.10 4.96
CA LEU A 132 -4.99 -2.23 5.59
C LEU A 132 -5.11 -2.41 7.11
N LEU A 133 -5.98 -1.63 7.79
CA LEU A 133 -6.19 -1.72 9.23
C LEU A 133 -6.65 -3.13 9.64
N GLU A 134 -7.55 -3.77 8.88
CA GLU A 134 -7.95 -5.18 9.09
C GLU A 134 -6.75 -6.13 9.06
N HIS A 135 -5.82 -5.94 8.13
CA HIS A 135 -4.64 -6.79 7.98
C HIS A 135 -3.61 -6.64 9.10
N ILE A 136 -3.55 -5.48 9.76
CA ILE A 136 -2.55 -5.18 10.80
C ILE A 136 -3.14 -5.08 12.21
N ALA A 137 -4.45 -5.26 12.38
CA ALA A 137 -5.16 -5.01 13.64
C ALA A 137 -4.65 -5.86 14.81
N ASP A 138 -4.22 -7.10 14.55
CA ASP A 138 -3.63 -8.00 15.56
C ASP A 138 -2.27 -7.51 16.09
N THR A 139 -1.60 -6.64 15.35
CA THR A 139 -0.29 -6.09 15.74
C THR A 139 -0.39 -4.79 16.54
N ILE A 140 -1.60 -4.24 16.68
CA ILE A 140 -1.86 -2.96 17.37
C ILE A 140 -2.04 -3.23 18.85
N SER A 141 -1.33 -2.49 19.71
CA SER A 141 -1.48 -2.61 21.16
C SER A 141 -2.86 -2.18 21.65
N THR A 142 -3.28 -2.70 22.80
CA THR A 142 -4.57 -2.35 23.45
C THR A 142 -4.69 -0.83 23.66
N GLU A 143 -3.63 -0.16 24.09
CA GLU A 143 -3.63 1.28 24.30
C GLU A 143 -3.84 2.05 22.97
N GLU A 144 -3.20 1.60 21.90
CA GLU A 144 -3.37 2.21 20.56
C GLU A 144 -4.78 1.95 20.02
N LYS A 145 -5.33 0.73 20.18
CA LYS A 145 -6.70 0.39 19.80
C LYS A 145 -7.71 1.32 20.47
N GLN A 146 -7.57 1.56 21.77
CA GLN A 146 -8.45 2.47 22.51
C GLN A 146 -8.34 3.92 22.01
N GLU A 147 -7.12 4.40 21.72
CA GLU A 147 -6.90 5.73 21.15
C GLU A 147 -7.52 5.85 19.76
N TYR A 148 -7.30 4.86 18.88
CA TYR A 148 -7.82 4.84 17.52
C TYR A 148 -9.34 4.75 17.51
N THR A 149 -9.95 3.91 18.36
CA THR A 149 -11.39 3.84 18.54
C THR A 149 -11.97 5.20 18.94
N ARG A 150 -11.32 5.94 19.82
CA ARG A 150 -11.75 7.28 20.21
C ARG A 150 -11.69 8.28 19.04
N GLN A 151 -10.66 8.20 18.20
CA GLN A 151 -10.53 9.05 17.01
C GLN A 151 -11.62 8.73 15.98
N LEU A 152 -11.87 7.45 15.71
CA LEU A 152 -12.92 6.99 14.78
C LEU A 152 -14.30 7.42 15.26
N LYS A 153 -14.64 7.23 16.55
CA LYS A 153 -15.91 7.67 17.13
C LYS A 153 -16.09 9.20 17.06
N LYS A 154 -15.01 9.96 17.22
CA LYS A 154 -15.05 11.42 17.06
C LYS A 154 -15.32 11.81 15.61
N ALA A 155 -14.71 11.15 14.63
CA ALA A 155 -14.95 11.37 13.21
C ALA A 155 -16.41 11.00 12.84
N LEU A 156 -16.94 9.92 13.40
CA LEU A 156 -18.31 9.45 13.20
C LEU A 156 -19.34 10.50 13.60
N LEU A 157 -19.13 11.21 14.72
CA LEU A 157 -20.03 12.30 15.17
C LEU A 157 -20.10 13.47 14.19
N GLN A 158 -19.14 13.63 13.30
CA GLN A 158 -19.05 14.71 12.32
C GLN A 158 -19.33 14.23 10.89
N CYS A 159 -19.53 12.91 10.70
CA CYS A 159 -19.73 12.32 9.39
C CYS A 159 -21.17 12.60 8.93
N THR A 160 -21.30 13.04 7.67
CA THR A 160 -22.60 13.26 7.00
C THR A 160 -22.77 12.38 5.77
N ASP A 161 -21.73 11.66 5.38
CA ASP A 161 -21.74 10.73 4.26
C ASP A 161 -22.07 9.33 4.76
N PHE A 162 -23.16 8.74 4.26
CA PHE A 162 -23.65 7.44 4.70
C PHE A 162 -22.66 6.29 4.48
N GLN A 163 -21.97 6.28 3.33
CA GLN A 163 -21.01 5.20 3.04
C GLN A 163 -19.81 5.29 3.99
N LYS A 164 -19.35 6.51 4.24
CA LYS A 164 -18.24 6.74 5.17
C LYS A 164 -18.65 6.48 6.62
N GLU A 165 -19.90 6.79 7.00
CA GLU A 165 -20.43 6.46 8.32
C GLU A 165 -20.42 4.94 8.56
N MET A 166 -20.85 4.15 7.57
CA MET A 166 -20.77 2.67 7.67
C MET A 166 -19.34 2.20 7.88
N LEU A 167 -18.39 2.68 7.07
CA LEU A 167 -16.99 2.31 7.15
C LEU A 167 -16.35 2.69 8.50
N LEU A 168 -16.69 3.86 9.05
CA LEU A 168 -16.24 4.28 10.37
C LEU A 168 -16.78 3.36 11.47
N ASN A 169 -18.05 2.94 11.38
CA ASN A 169 -18.64 1.98 12.32
C ASN A 169 -17.96 0.61 12.23
N GLU A 170 -17.69 0.12 11.03
CA GLU A 170 -16.95 -1.15 10.82
C GLU A 170 -15.54 -1.08 11.40
N SER A 171 -14.84 0.06 11.20
CA SER A 171 -13.50 0.26 11.77
C SER A 171 -13.51 0.33 13.31
N VAL A 172 -14.56 0.88 13.91
CA VAL A 172 -14.74 0.87 15.38
C VAL A 172 -14.98 -0.56 15.88
N ALA A 173 -15.89 -1.30 15.24
CA ALA A 173 -16.22 -2.67 15.62
C ALA A 173 -14.97 -3.58 15.54
N LEU A 174 -14.19 -3.49 14.46
CA LEU A 174 -12.95 -4.22 14.28
C LEU A 174 -12.00 -4.07 15.48
N LEU A 175 -11.74 -2.84 15.92
CA LEU A 175 -10.80 -2.59 17.01
C LEU A 175 -11.34 -2.99 18.37
N GLU A 176 -12.67 -2.91 18.59
CA GLU A 176 -13.33 -3.31 19.83
C GLU A 176 -13.47 -4.83 19.97
N GLU A 177 -13.69 -5.58 18.88
CA GLU A 177 -13.76 -7.06 18.89
C GLU A 177 -12.41 -7.67 19.27
N ILE A 178 -11.33 -7.22 18.67
CA ILE A 178 -9.99 -7.72 18.92
C ILE A 178 -9.50 -7.38 20.36
N ASP A 179 -9.92 -6.22 20.90
CA ASP A 179 -9.61 -5.84 22.28
C ASP A 179 -10.32 -6.78 23.30
N ASN A 180 -11.57 -7.17 23.03
CA ASN A 180 -12.33 -8.10 23.83
C ASN A 180 -11.76 -9.54 23.81
N GLU A 181 -11.29 -10.03 22.67
CA GLU A 181 -10.66 -11.34 22.54
C GLU A 181 -9.35 -11.41 23.35
N ALA A 182 -8.51 -10.38 23.24
CA ALA A 182 -7.27 -10.30 24.01
C ALA A 182 -7.50 -10.31 25.53
N LEU A 183 -8.55 -9.62 26.00
CA LEU A 183 -8.92 -9.62 27.44
C LEU A 183 -9.42 -10.98 27.91
N LEU A 184 -10.06 -11.77 27.06
CA LEU A 184 -10.53 -13.12 27.41
C LEU A 184 -9.38 -14.12 27.50
N GLU A 185 -8.38 -14.02 26.62
CA GLU A 185 -7.17 -14.88 26.65
C GLU A 185 -6.29 -14.61 27.88
N GLU A 186 -6.25 -13.36 28.39
CA GLU A 186 -5.51 -13.04 29.61
C GLU A 186 -6.19 -13.56 30.91
N MET A 187 -7.47 -13.95 30.84
CA MET A 187 -8.25 -14.45 31.97
C MET A 187 -8.28 -15.98 32.09
N GLU A 188 -7.75 -16.72 31.09
CA GLU A 188 -7.61 -18.18 31.12
C GLU A 188 -6.21 -18.63 31.59
#